data_ed07609b3f3c63e6bef6371d62cc76d4
#
_entry.id   ed07609b3f3c63e6bef6371d62cc76d4
#
_cell.length_a   1.000
_cell.length_b   1.000
_cell.length_c   1.000
_cell.angle_alpha   90.00
_cell.angle_beta   90.00
_cell.angle_gamma   90.00
#
_symmetry.space_group_name_H-M   'P 1'
#
loop_
_entity.id
_entity.type
_entity.pdbx_description
1 polymer ?
#
loop_
_entity_poly.entity_id
_entity_poly.type
_entity_poly.pdbx_seq_one_letter_code
_entity_poly.pdbx_strand_id
1 'polypeptide(L)'
;MKKCYLDANLLLYFNNFNSPFHSQADSILSKLINDGWQLFLSPLILDEYFHNSLRFARLPRQVTLRVLKKSFNRLIKLPNIQLINPSQNLNSQRKVLNFMVRHQLRSRDAYHIFIMKENKIKFLATFDSDFERVFQKGLIKKFA
;
A
#
# COMPACT_ATOMS: atom_id res chain seq x y z
N MET A 1 -14.43 8.78 -10.43
CA MET A 1 -13.86 8.99 -9.10
C MET A 1 -12.38 8.62 -9.11
N LYS A 2 -11.55 9.42 -8.50
CA LYS A 2 -10.11 9.17 -8.46
C LYS A 2 -9.79 8.03 -7.49
N LYS A 3 -8.84 7.18 -7.87
CA LYS A 3 -8.47 5.97 -7.14
C LYS A 3 -7.00 6.02 -6.74
N CYS A 4 -6.70 5.67 -5.50
CA CYS A 4 -5.33 5.57 -4.98
C CYS A 4 -5.12 4.25 -4.24
N TYR A 5 -4.04 3.56 -4.55
CA TYR A 5 -3.60 2.36 -3.86
C TYR A 5 -2.61 2.78 -2.77
N LEU A 6 -2.81 2.28 -1.57
CA LEU A 6 -2.00 2.66 -0.41
C LEU A 6 -0.97 1.60 -0.12
N ASP A 7 0.30 1.99 -0.06
CA ASP A 7 1.39 1.07 0.26
C ASP A 7 1.48 0.80 1.77
N ALA A 8 2.06 -0.33 2.12
CA ALA A 8 2.22 -0.78 3.51
C ALA A 8 3.02 0.22 4.36
N ASN A 9 4.08 0.83 3.81
CA ASN A 9 4.88 1.79 4.55
C ASN A 9 4.11 3.07 4.91
N LEU A 10 3.19 3.50 4.06
CA LEU A 10 2.31 4.64 4.37
C LEU A 10 1.46 4.33 5.60
N LEU A 11 0.88 3.13 5.66
CA LEU A 11 0.08 2.68 6.80
C LEU A 11 0.92 2.58 8.07
N LEU A 12 2.13 2.04 7.94
CA LEU A 12 3.07 1.89 9.04
C LEU A 12 3.42 3.24 9.67
N TYR A 13 3.78 4.22 8.85
CA TYR A 13 4.14 5.56 9.33
C TYR A 13 2.93 6.34 9.85
N PHE A 14 1.77 6.18 9.22
CA PHE A 14 0.54 6.80 9.69
C PHE A 14 0.16 6.34 11.10
N ASN A 15 0.38 5.06 11.42
CA ASN A 15 0.06 4.49 12.72
C ASN A 15 1.18 4.60 13.74
N ASN A 16 2.34 5.14 13.38
CA ASN A 16 3.47 5.33 14.29
C ASN A 16 3.75 6.82 14.53
N PHE A 17 3.20 7.36 15.61
CA PHE A 17 3.35 8.77 15.97
C PHE A 17 4.80 9.18 16.23
N ASN A 18 5.68 8.22 16.54
CA ASN A 18 7.10 8.48 16.79
C ASN A 18 7.94 8.43 15.51
N SER A 19 7.35 8.05 14.38
CA SER A 19 8.08 8.04 13.11
C SER A 19 8.36 9.45 12.61
N PRO A 20 9.56 9.74 12.08
CA PRO A 20 9.84 11.02 11.43
C PRO A 20 8.98 11.24 10.17
N PHE A 21 8.38 10.18 9.62
CA PHE A 21 7.50 10.24 8.45
C PHE A 21 6.02 10.30 8.79
N HIS A 22 5.66 10.29 10.07
CA HIS A 22 4.24 10.29 10.50
C HIS A 22 3.50 11.51 9.96
N SER A 23 4.07 12.70 10.11
CA SER A 23 3.44 13.93 9.65
C SER A 23 3.15 13.95 8.16
N GLN A 24 4.09 13.45 7.35
CA GLN A 24 3.89 13.30 5.90
C GLN A 24 2.81 12.28 5.56
N ALA A 25 2.81 11.13 6.24
CA ALA A 25 1.81 10.08 6.03
C ALA A 25 0.40 10.59 6.37
N ASP A 26 0.27 11.29 7.49
CA ASP A 26 -0.99 11.91 7.90
C ASP A 26 -1.47 12.95 6.89
N SER A 27 -0.57 13.79 6.40
CA SER A 27 -0.87 14.79 5.38
C SER A 27 -1.35 14.16 4.07
N ILE A 28 -0.70 13.10 3.61
CA ILE A 28 -1.09 12.36 2.39
C ILE A 28 -2.49 11.78 2.54
N LEU A 29 -2.75 11.06 3.63
CA LEU A 29 -4.06 10.46 3.87
C LEU A 29 -5.16 11.51 4.05
N SER A 30 -4.89 12.56 4.78
CA SER A 30 -5.84 13.66 4.97
C SER A 30 -6.20 14.31 3.64
N LYS A 31 -5.23 14.54 2.78
CA LYS A 31 -5.46 15.10 1.45
C LYS A 31 -6.32 14.16 0.59
N LEU A 32 -6.00 12.88 0.56
CA LEU A 32 -6.77 11.88 -0.18
C LEU A 32 -8.24 11.83 0.29
N ILE A 33 -8.45 11.84 1.61
CA ILE A 33 -9.79 11.81 2.19
C ILE A 33 -10.55 13.09 1.87
N ASN A 34 -9.94 14.26 2.09
CA ASN A 34 -10.58 15.55 1.87
C ASN A 34 -10.94 15.78 0.42
N ASP A 35 -10.13 15.27 -0.50
CA ASP A 35 -10.37 15.37 -1.95
C ASP A 35 -11.31 14.27 -2.47
N GLY A 36 -11.84 13.41 -1.60
CA GLY A 36 -12.84 12.40 -1.93
C GLY A 36 -12.34 11.23 -2.77
N TRP A 37 -11.06 10.88 -2.66
CA TRP A 37 -10.50 9.74 -3.39
C TRP A 37 -11.03 8.41 -2.85
N GLN A 38 -11.16 7.43 -3.72
CA GLN A 38 -11.31 6.03 -3.32
C GLN A 38 -9.94 5.45 -2.94
N LEU A 39 -9.86 4.85 -1.77
CA LEU A 39 -8.62 4.29 -1.21
C LEU A 39 -8.68 2.76 -1.31
N PHE A 40 -7.60 2.16 -1.79
CA PHE A 40 -7.55 0.72 -2.02
C PHE A 40 -6.39 0.08 -1.27
N LEU A 41 -6.72 -1.04 -0.63
CA LEU A 41 -5.79 -1.97 -0.02
C LEU A 41 -5.95 -3.34 -0.67
N SER A 42 -4.94 -4.18 -0.52
CA SER A 42 -5.02 -5.60 -0.89
C SER A 42 -4.56 -6.46 0.28
N PRO A 43 -4.88 -7.77 0.27
CA PRO A 43 -4.32 -8.69 1.27
C PRO A 43 -2.79 -8.66 1.31
N LEU A 44 -2.13 -8.45 0.16
CA LEU A 44 -0.67 -8.36 0.10
C LEU A 44 -0.15 -7.12 0.86
N ILE A 45 -0.81 -5.96 0.70
CA ILE A 45 -0.49 -4.75 1.48
C ILE A 45 -0.68 -5.02 2.98
N LEU A 46 -1.77 -5.65 3.36
CA LEU A 46 -2.05 -5.93 4.76
C LEU A 46 -1.05 -6.91 5.36
N ASP A 47 -0.65 -7.93 4.61
CA ASP A 47 0.40 -8.87 5.05
C ASP A 47 1.71 -8.13 5.31
N GLU A 48 2.15 -7.29 4.41
CA GLU A 48 3.36 -6.48 4.59
C GLU A 48 3.24 -5.54 5.79
N TYR A 49 2.10 -4.88 5.94
CA TYR A 49 1.83 -3.97 7.05
C TYR A 49 1.88 -4.71 8.40
N PHE A 50 1.23 -5.86 8.51
CA PHE A 50 1.23 -6.66 9.74
C PHE A 50 2.63 -7.20 10.05
N HIS A 51 3.29 -7.74 9.03
CA HIS A 51 4.65 -8.28 9.18
C HIS A 51 5.63 -7.20 9.66
N ASN A 52 5.64 -6.04 9.02
CA ASN A 52 6.56 -4.96 9.36
C ASN A 52 6.22 -4.32 10.71
N SER A 53 4.94 -4.24 11.08
CA SER A 53 4.53 -3.75 12.39
C SER A 53 5.08 -4.62 13.52
N LEU A 54 5.11 -5.95 13.31
CA LEU A 54 5.68 -6.89 14.28
C LEU A 54 7.21 -6.88 14.25
N ARG A 55 7.81 -6.84 13.05
CA ARG A 55 9.26 -6.89 12.86
C ARG A 55 9.97 -5.70 13.49
N PHE A 56 9.43 -4.51 13.34
CA PHE A 56 10.05 -3.27 13.83
C PHE A 56 9.55 -2.84 15.21
N ALA A 57 8.72 -3.66 15.86
CA ALA A 57 8.21 -3.37 17.19
C ALA A 57 9.31 -3.44 18.24
N ARG A 58 9.30 -2.49 19.15
CA ARG A 58 10.18 -2.45 20.33
C ARG A 58 9.48 -2.98 21.59
N LEU A 59 8.20 -3.31 21.50
CA LEU A 59 7.38 -3.80 22.59
C LEU A 59 7.22 -5.32 22.49
N PRO A 60 6.82 -6.00 23.58
CA PRO A 60 6.50 -7.42 23.52
C PRO A 60 5.42 -7.71 22.46
N ARG A 61 5.51 -8.89 21.85
CA ARG A 61 4.63 -9.29 20.74
C ARG A 61 3.15 -9.12 21.05
N GLN A 62 2.70 -9.53 22.22
CA GLN A 62 1.27 -9.43 22.58
C GLN A 62 0.78 -7.99 22.69
N VAL A 63 1.63 -7.10 23.22
CA VAL A 63 1.33 -5.66 23.30
C VAL A 63 1.24 -5.07 21.89
N THR A 64 2.21 -5.41 21.05
CA THR A 64 2.25 -4.96 19.64
C THR A 64 1.00 -5.42 18.88
N LEU A 65 0.58 -6.68 19.07
CA LEU A 65 -0.63 -7.19 18.41
C LEU A 65 -1.88 -6.43 18.83
N ARG A 66 -2.02 -6.07 20.12
CA ARG A 66 -3.14 -5.26 20.60
C ARG A 66 -3.15 -3.87 19.97
N VAL A 67 -1.98 -3.22 19.92
CA VAL A 67 -1.84 -1.91 19.28
C VAL A 67 -2.17 -2.00 17.80
N LEU A 68 -1.66 -3.01 17.12
CA LEU A 68 -1.92 -3.26 15.70
C LEU A 68 -3.41 -3.47 15.43
N LYS A 69 -4.09 -4.25 16.26
CA LYS A 69 -5.54 -4.46 16.14
C LYS A 69 -6.32 -3.16 16.27
N LYS A 70 -5.96 -2.31 17.24
CA LYS A 70 -6.59 -1.00 17.40
C LYS A 70 -6.33 -0.10 16.19
N SER A 71 -5.10 -0.09 15.70
CA SER A 71 -4.71 0.70 14.52
C SER A 71 -5.48 0.24 13.27
N PHE A 72 -5.59 -1.06 13.09
CA PHE A 72 -6.35 -1.64 11.97
C PHE A 72 -7.84 -1.30 12.06
N ASN A 73 -8.43 -1.37 13.25
CA ASN A 73 -9.83 -0.99 13.45
C ASN A 73 -10.09 0.48 13.09
N ARG A 74 -9.11 1.37 13.32
CA ARG A 74 -9.21 2.77 12.87
C ARG A 74 -9.07 2.88 11.37
N LEU A 75 -8.15 2.12 10.78
CA LEU A 75 -7.87 2.13 9.34
C LEU A 75 -9.11 1.75 8.53
N ILE A 76 -9.80 0.68 8.91
CA ILE A 76 -10.97 0.20 8.16
C ILE A 76 -12.18 1.13 8.26
N LYS A 77 -12.14 2.10 9.17
CA LYS A 77 -13.20 3.13 9.30
C LYS A 77 -12.92 4.38 8.45
N LEU A 78 -11.80 4.44 7.77
CA LEU A 78 -11.52 5.57 6.87
C LEU A 78 -12.56 5.64 5.76
N PRO A 79 -12.96 6.87 5.35
CA PRO A 79 -13.92 7.02 4.26
C PRO A 79 -13.41 6.42 2.96
N ASN A 80 -14.29 5.78 2.20
CA ASN A 80 -14.02 5.28 0.85
C ASN A 80 -12.86 4.28 0.76
N ILE A 81 -12.56 3.56 1.84
CA ILE A 81 -11.53 2.52 1.83
C ILE A 81 -12.13 1.18 1.42
N GLN A 82 -11.44 0.46 0.57
CA GLN A 82 -11.87 -0.82 0.02
C GLN A 82 -10.72 -1.81 -0.05
N LEU A 83 -11.03 -3.09 0.11
CA LEU A 83 -10.10 -4.18 -0.12
C LEU A 83 -10.32 -4.75 -1.51
N ILE A 84 -9.24 -4.92 -2.27
CA ILE A 84 -9.26 -5.55 -3.59
C ILE A 84 -8.33 -6.76 -3.60
N ASN A 85 -8.70 -7.76 -4.40
CA ASN A 85 -7.92 -8.97 -4.57
C ASN A 85 -7.33 -9.03 -5.98
N PRO A 86 -6.15 -9.66 -6.15
CA PRO A 86 -5.67 -9.97 -7.49
C PRO A 86 -6.58 -11.01 -8.16
N SER A 87 -6.52 -11.07 -9.48
CA SER A 87 -7.21 -12.11 -10.24
C SER A 87 -6.78 -13.50 -9.78
N GLN A 88 -7.74 -14.42 -9.65
CA GLN A 88 -7.49 -15.81 -9.27
C GLN A 88 -7.19 -16.71 -10.49
N ASN A 89 -7.17 -16.14 -11.69
CA ASN A 89 -6.85 -16.87 -12.90
C ASN A 89 -5.34 -17.09 -13.03
N LEU A 90 -4.91 -18.36 -13.11
CA LEU A 90 -3.48 -18.70 -13.23
C LEU A 90 -2.84 -18.09 -14.47
N ASN A 91 -3.56 -18.06 -15.61
CA ASN A 91 -3.01 -17.46 -16.83
C ASN A 91 -2.71 -15.96 -16.68
N SER A 92 -3.55 -15.25 -15.94
CA SER A 92 -3.32 -13.82 -15.71
C SER A 92 -2.09 -13.56 -14.82
N GLN A 93 -1.69 -14.54 -14.00
CA GLN A 93 -0.48 -14.44 -13.17
C GLN A 93 0.81 -14.34 -14.00
N ARG A 94 0.80 -14.76 -15.26
CA ARG A 94 1.93 -14.55 -16.19
C ARG A 94 2.29 -13.07 -16.33
N LYS A 95 1.32 -12.18 -16.18
CA LYS A 95 1.56 -10.72 -16.23
C LYS A 95 2.49 -10.26 -15.13
N VAL A 96 2.43 -10.88 -13.96
CA VAL A 96 3.35 -10.58 -12.85
C VAL A 96 4.78 -10.90 -13.27
N LEU A 97 5.02 -12.07 -13.82
CA LEU A 97 6.33 -12.47 -14.32
C LEU A 97 6.81 -11.54 -15.45
N ASN A 98 5.91 -11.13 -16.34
CA ASN A 98 6.23 -10.19 -17.42
C ASN A 98 6.68 -8.84 -16.86
N PHE A 99 6.02 -8.33 -15.83
CA PHE A 99 6.44 -7.10 -15.15
C PHE A 99 7.81 -7.26 -14.47
N MET A 100 8.07 -8.40 -13.84
CA MET A 100 9.36 -8.69 -13.23
C MET A 100 10.49 -8.66 -14.26
N VAL A 101 10.29 -9.31 -15.40
CA VAL A 101 11.29 -9.38 -16.49
C VAL A 101 11.45 -8.02 -17.15
N ARG A 102 10.35 -7.40 -17.57
CA ARG A 102 10.38 -6.14 -18.34
C ARG A 102 10.93 -4.97 -17.53
N HIS A 103 10.58 -4.89 -16.24
CA HIS A 103 10.90 -3.73 -15.40
C HIS A 103 11.88 -4.06 -14.28
N GLN A 104 12.43 -5.28 -14.26
CA GLN A 104 13.39 -5.73 -13.25
C GLN A 104 12.87 -5.52 -11.83
N LEU A 105 11.60 -5.88 -11.61
CA LEU A 105 10.94 -5.73 -10.33
C LEU A 105 11.05 -7.00 -9.49
N ARG A 106 11.03 -6.82 -8.17
CA ARG A 106 10.82 -7.92 -7.23
C ARG A 106 9.38 -8.41 -7.35
N SER A 107 9.12 -9.65 -6.94
CA SER A 107 7.79 -10.27 -7.08
C SER A 107 6.68 -9.46 -6.41
N ARG A 108 6.90 -8.94 -5.19
CA ARG A 108 5.90 -8.13 -4.50
C ARG A 108 5.55 -6.86 -5.25
N ASP A 109 6.56 -6.13 -5.70
CA ASP A 109 6.36 -4.88 -6.44
C ASP A 109 5.62 -5.14 -7.75
N ALA A 110 5.97 -6.23 -8.44
CA ALA A 110 5.27 -6.65 -9.65
C ALA A 110 3.81 -7.02 -9.37
N TYR A 111 3.52 -7.69 -8.24
CA TYR A 111 2.15 -7.99 -7.82
C TYR A 111 1.34 -6.73 -7.53
N HIS A 112 1.93 -5.73 -6.89
CA HIS A 112 1.25 -4.46 -6.64
C HIS A 112 0.87 -3.78 -7.95
N ILE A 113 1.79 -3.73 -8.92
CA ILE A 113 1.52 -3.17 -10.24
C ILE A 113 0.40 -3.94 -10.94
N PHE A 114 0.45 -5.26 -10.86
CA PHE A 114 -0.58 -6.14 -11.44
C PHE A 114 -1.97 -5.86 -10.83
N ILE A 115 -2.07 -5.81 -9.51
CA ILE A 115 -3.32 -5.50 -8.80
C ILE A 115 -3.86 -4.13 -9.21
N MET A 116 -3.00 -3.14 -9.27
CA MET A 116 -3.38 -1.78 -9.68
C MET A 116 -3.90 -1.76 -11.12
N LYS A 117 -3.18 -2.41 -12.04
CA LYS A 117 -3.57 -2.45 -13.46
C LYS A 117 -4.91 -3.13 -13.66
N GLU A 118 -5.14 -4.28 -13.02
CA GLU A 118 -6.42 -4.99 -13.12
C GLU A 118 -7.60 -4.16 -12.61
N ASN A 119 -7.38 -3.34 -11.59
CA ASN A 119 -8.42 -2.53 -10.96
C ASN A 119 -8.48 -1.10 -11.53
N LYS A 120 -7.72 -0.81 -12.58
CA LYS A 120 -7.65 0.51 -13.23
C LYS A 120 -7.28 1.62 -12.24
N ILE A 121 -6.36 1.32 -11.33
CA ILE A 121 -5.82 2.27 -10.36
C ILE A 121 -4.50 2.80 -10.91
N LYS A 122 -4.40 4.11 -11.04
CA LYS A 122 -3.22 4.77 -11.61
C LYS A 122 -2.28 5.35 -10.55
N PHE A 123 -2.78 5.65 -9.37
CA PHE A 123 -2.01 6.34 -8.34
C PHE A 123 -1.64 5.41 -7.19
N LEU A 124 -0.38 5.49 -6.78
CA LEU A 124 0.18 4.79 -5.62
C LEU A 124 0.69 5.82 -4.62
N ALA A 125 0.25 5.71 -3.38
CA ALA A 125 0.80 6.48 -2.26
C ALA A 125 1.83 5.61 -1.52
N THR A 126 3.10 5.94 -1.65
CA THR A 126 4.20 5.16 -1.10
C THR A 126 5.37 6.05 -0.69
N PHE A 127 6.15 5.57 0.28
CA PHE A 127 7.46 6.13 0.64
C PHE A 127 8.62 5.29 0.09
N ASP A 128 8.33 4.20 -0.63
CA ASP A 128 9.34 3.27 -1.13
C ASP A 128 9.98 3.80 -2.42
N SER A 129 11.29 4.05 -2.36
CA SER A 129 12.06 4.50 -3.51
C SER A 129 12.18 3.45 -4.62
N ASP A 130 11.92 2.18 -4.32
CA ASP A 130 11.98 1.10 -5.32
C ASP A 130 10.95 1.29 -6.44
N PHE A 131 9.88 2.06 -6.21
CA PHE A 131 8.87 2.40 -7.22
C PHE A 131 9.26 3.57 -8.13
N GLU A 132 10.32 4.31 -7.84
CA GLU A 132 10.71 5.48 -8.64
C GLU A 132 10.92 5.13 -10.11
N ARG A 133 11.53 3.97 -10.39
CA ARG A 133 11.72 3.46 -11.74
C ARG A 133 10.41 3.25 -12.48
N VAL A 134 9.41 2.74 -11.78
CA VAL A 134 8.08 2.48 -12.31
C VAL A 134 7.35 3.79 -12.62
N PHE A 135 7.49 4.78 -11.73
CA PHE A 135 6.93 6.12 -11.95
C PHE A 135 7.57 6.81 -13.16
N GLN A 136 8.90 6.73 -13.29
CA GLN A 136 9.63 7.31 -14.41
C GLN A 136 9.20 6.72 -15.76
N LYS A 137 8.87 5.42 -15.80
CA LYS A 137 8.37 4.74 -17.00
C LYS A 137 6.90 5.03 -17.28
N GLY A 138 6.21 5.75 -16.41
CA GLY A 138 4.81 6.10 -16.59
C GLY A 138 3.81 4.96 -16.43
N LEU A 139 4.23 3.83 -15.83
CA LEU A 139 3.35 2.69 -15.59
C LEU A 139 2.24 3.00 -14.59
N ILE A 140 2.60 3.71 -13.55
CA ILE A 140 1.72 4.24 -12.50
C ILE A 140 2.21 5.62 -12.12
N LYS A 141 1.41 6.36 -11.37
CA LYS A 141 1.74 7.71 -10.91
C LYS A 141 1.90 7.73 -9.39
N LYS A 142 2.86 8.48 -8.93
CA LYS A 142 3.05 8.72 -7.50
C LYS A 142 2.01 9.74 -7.02
N PHE A 143 1.35 9.41 -5.93
CA PHE A 143 0.60 10.40 -5.17
C PHE A 143 1.57 11.07 -4.20
N ALA A 144 1.80 12.32 -4.41
CA ALA A 144 2.77 13.07 -3.62
C ALA A 144 2.18 13.64 -2.37
#